data_c6753b097b1bf2e37528ad44b7ac13f5
#
_entry.id   c6753b097b1bf2e37528ad44b7ac13f5
#
_cell.length_a   1.000
_cell.length_b   1.000
_cell.length_c   1.000
_cell.angle_alpha   90.00
_cell.angle_beta   90.00
_cell.angle_gamma   90.00
#
_symmetry.space_group_name_H-M   'P 1'
#
loop_
_entity.id
_entity.type
_entity.pdbx_description
1 polymer ?
#
loop_
_entity_poly.entity_id
_entity_poly.type
_entity_poly.pdbx_seq_one_letter_code
_entity_poly.pdbx_strand_id
1 'polypeptide(L)'
;MASRRKEQQEDAKLRVLQLISSNPQLTSRELAQQIGISNGSAFYLLTSLIDKGFVKFANFKKSTEKTKYSYLLTPKGIREKSFITSKFLVRKKQEYELLKKEINDLERDFG
;
A
#
# COMPACT_ATOMS: atom_id res chain seq x y z
N MET A 1 2.62 -16.30 -14.13
CA MET A 1 3.96 -16.07 -13.63
C MET A 1 3.92 -15.57 -12.20
N ALA A 2 4.60 -16.27 -11.33
CA ALA A 2 4.58 -16.01 -9.89
C ALA A 2 5.06 -14.62 -9.51
N SER A 3 6.04 -14.05 -10.25
CA SER A 3 6.64 -12.76 -9.95
C SER A 3 5.65 -11.60 -10.08
N ARG A 4 4.80 -11.61 -11.11
CA ARG A 4 3.85 -10.53 -11.35
C ARG A 4 2.76 -10.49 -10.28
N ARG A 5 2.28 -11.65 -9.87
CA ARG A 5 1.29 -11.78 -8.80
C ARG A 5 1.85 -11.30 -7.46
N LYS A 6 3.09 -11.66 -7.19
CA LYS A 6 3.79 -11.23 -5.98
C LYS A 6 3.99 -9.72 -5.95
N GLU A 7 4.34 -9.12 -7.09
CA GLU A 7 4.47 -7.67 -7.20
C GLU A 7 3.16 -6.96 -6.93
N GLN A 8 2.05 -7.46 -7.48
CA GLN A 8 0.73 -6.88 -7.24
C GLN A 8 0.34 -6.95 -5.76
N GLN A 9 0.67 -8.05 -5.10
CA GLN A 9 0.42 -8.20 -3.67
C GLN A 9 1.26 -7.23 -2.85
N GLU A 10 2.52 -7.06 -3.21
CA GLU A 10 3.41 -6.11 -2.53
C GLU A 10 2.96 -4.67 -2.77
N ASP A 11 2.49 -4.35 -3.97
CA ASP A 11 1.99 -3.02 -4.30
C ASP A 11 0.74 -2.69 -3.47
N ALA A 12 -0.18 -3.64 -3.33
CA ALA A 12 -1.37 -3.46 -2.51
C ALA A 12 -0.99 -3.27 -1.04
N LYS A 13 -0.05 -4.07 -0.55
CA LYS A 13 0.47 -3.95 0.82
C LYS A 13 1.08 -2.58 1.07
N LEU A 14 1.93 -2.12 0.15
CA LEU A 14 2.55 -0.80 0.25
C LEU A 14 1.49 0.30 0.28
N ARG A 15 0.49 0.19 -0.58
CA ARG A 15 -0.60 1.17 -0.65
C ARG A 15 -1.35 1.27 0.68
N VAL A 16 -1.66 0.12 1.28
CA VAL A 16 -2.32 0.08 2.59
C VAL A 16 -1.46 0.75 3.65
N LEU A 17 -0.17 0.42 3.69
CA LEU A 17 0.76 1.00 4.67
C LEU A 17 0.87 2.51 4.50
N GLN A 18 0.92 3.00 3.26
CA GLN A 18 0.94 4.43 2.96
C GLN A 18 -0.33 5.13 3.43
N LEU A 19 -1.49 4.55 3.16
CA LEU A 19 -2.78 5.12 3.54
C LEU A 19 -2.94 5.16 5.06
N ILE A 20 -2.55 4.12 5.75
CA ILE A 20 -2.59 4.07 7.22
C ILE A 20 -1.67 5.14 7.80
N SER A 21 -0.49 5.30 7.23
CA SER A 21 0.49 6.31 7.67
C SER A 21 -0.06 7.73 7.49
N SER A 22 -0.75 7.98 6.38
CA SER A 22 -1.30 9.30 6.07
C SER A 22 -2.58 9.61 6.82
N ASN A 23 -3.42 8.59 7.06
CA ASN A 23 -4.73 8.77 7.66
C ASN A 23 -5.09 7.57 8.53
N PRO A 24 -4.70 7.58 9.80
CA PRO A 24 -4.97 6.46 10.72
C PRO A 24 -6.45 6.21 10.98
N GLN A 25 -7.32 7.15 10.64
CA GLN A 25 -8.76 7.04 10.91
C GLN A 25 -9.54 6.41 9.76
N LEU A 26 -8.87 5.97 8.71
CA LEU A 26 -9.54 5.27 7.61
C LEU A 26 -10.12 3.94 8.09
N THR A 27 -11.37 3.69 7.68
CA THR A 27 -11.99 2.39 7.90
C THR A 27 -11.49 1.40 6.85
N SER A 28 -11.69 0.09 7.10
CA SER A 28 -11.35 -0.93 6.12
C SER A 28 -12.12 -0.74 4.81
N ARG A 29 -13.35 -0.26 4.89
CA ARG A 29 -14.18 0.02 3.72
C ARG A 29 -13.60 1.18 2.90
N GLU A 30 -13.19 2.25 3.56
CA GLU A 30 -12.56 3.39 2.90
C GLU A 30 -11.23 3.00 2.26
N LEU A 31 -10.44 2.18 2.94
CA LEU A 31 -9.21 1.61 2.38
C LEU A 31 -9.49 0.82 1.11
N ALA A 32 -10.51 -0.03 1.15
CA ALA A 32 -10.91 -0.84 -0.01
C ALA A 32 -11.26 0.05 -1.20
N GLN A 33 -12.04 1.11 -0.96
CA GLN A 33 -12.43 2.05 -2.01
C GLN A 33 -11.23 2.76 -2.62
N GLN A 34 -10.31 3.24 -1.78
CA GLN A 34 -9.16 3.99 -2.27
C GLN A 34 -8.17 3.13 -3.03
N ILE A 35 -8.04 1.87 -2.66
CA ILE A 35 -7.13 0.93 -3.34
C ILE A 35 -7.80 0.30 -4.56
N GLY A 36 -9.13 0.23 -4.58
CA GLY A 36 -9.87 -0.40 -5.67
C GLY A 36 -9.98 -1.91 -5.53
N ILE A 37 -10.09 -2.41 -4.31
CA ILE A 37 -10.27 -3.83 -4.02
C ILE A 37 -11.58 -4.03 -3.25
N SER A 38 -12.01 -5.28 -3.13
CA SER A 38 -13.22 -5.61 -2.38
C SER A 38 -13.02 -5.38 -0.88
N ASN A 39 -14.13 -5.17 -0.18
CA ASN A 39 -14.10 -5.02 1.28
C ASN A 39 -13.49 -6.25 1.96
N GLY A 40 -13.82 -7.44 1.46
CA GLY A 40 -13.27 -8.68 1.98
C GLY A 40 -11.76 -8.78 1.81
N SER A 41 -11.27 -8.38 0.63
CA SER A 41 -9.83 -8.37 0.37
C SER A 41 -9.09 -7.36 1.25
N ALA A 42 -9.68 -6.19 1.46
CA ALA A 42 -9.10 -5.17 2.34
C ALA A 42 -9.04 -5.66 3.79
N PHE A 43 -10.11 -6.27 4.26
CA PHE A 43 -10.16 -6.83 5.61
C PHE A 43 -9.13 -7.93 5.79
N TYR A 44 -9.04 -8.83 4.82
CA TYR A 44 -8.05 -9.92 4.86
C TYR A 44 -6.63 -9.36 4.91
N LEU A 45 -6.35 -8.37 4.08
CA LEU A 45 -5.03 -7.75 4.02
C LEU A 45 -4.68 -7.06 5.34
N LEU A 46 -5.62 -6.30 5.91
CA LEU A 46 -5.41 -5.65 7.21
C LEU A 46 -5.15 -6.67 8.31
N THR A 47 -5.95 -7.73 8.36
CA THR A 47 -5.78 -8.80 9.35
C THR A 47 -4.40 -9.44 9.21
N SER A 48 -3.96 -9.70 7.99
CA SER A 48 -2.64 -10.26 7.73
C SER A 48 -1.53 -9.34 8.23
N LEU A 49 -1.66 -8.03 7.99
CA LEU A 49 -0.68 -7.05 8.43
C LEU A 49 -0.62 -6.94 9.96
N ILE A 50 -1.77 -7.05 10.61
CA ILE A 50 -1.85 -7.06 12.07
C ILE A 50 -1.18 -8.34 12.62
N ASP A 51 -1.49 -9.48 12.05
CA ASP A 51 -0.92 -10.76 12.47
C ASP A 51 0.60 -10.79 12.33
N LYS A 52 1.12 -10.14 11.31
CA LYS A 52 2.56 -10.05 11.08
C LYS A 52 3.25 -8.97 11.91
N GLY A 53 2.47 -8.19 12.66
CA GLY A 53 3.02 -7.16 13.53
C GLY A 53 3.39 -5.86 12.84
N PHE A 54 2.93 -5.64 11.62
CA PHE A 54 3.20 -4.40 10.88
C PHE A 54 2.21 -3.30 11.19
N VAL A 55 0.98 -3.68 11.53
CA VAL A 55 -0.11 -2.77 11.82
C VAL A 55 -0.70 -3.11 13.20
N LYS A 56 -1.07 -2.07 13.91
CA LYS A 56 -1.69 -2.18 15.21
C LYS A 56 -3.09 -1.59 15.12
N PHE A 57 -4.07 -2.32 15.62
CA PHE A 57 -5.43 -1.83 15.75
C PHE A 57 -5.56 -1.13 17.10
N ALA A 58 -5.95 0.13 17.08
CA ALA A 58 -6.14 0.91 18.29
C ALA A 58 -7.58 1.36 18.39
N ASN A 59 -8.11 1.29 19.59
CA ASN A 59 -9.48 1.65 19.90
C ASN A 59 -9.42 2.69 21.02
N PHE A 60 -9.87 3.93 20.75
CA PHE A 60 -9.86 4.94 21.78
C PHE A 60 -11.20 5.65 21.89
N LYS A 61 -11.58 5.95 23.10
CA LYS A 61 -12.79 6.71 23.41
C LYS A 61 -12.50 8.20 23.28
N LYS A 62 -13.20 8.85 22.39
CA LYS A 62 -13.29 10.31 22.44
C LYS A 62 -14.44 10.69 23.36
N SER A 63 -14.11 11.48 24.31
CA SER A 63 -14.87 12.15 25.39
C SER A 63 -16.36 11.91 25.55
N THR A 64 -17.13 11.47 24.59
CA THR A 64 -18.55 11.23 24.78
C THR A 64 -19.15 10.25 23.85
N GLU A 65 -19.00 9.09 23.77
CA GLU A 65 -19.98 8.19 23.16
C GLU A 65 -19.56 7.42 21.91
N LYS A 66 -18.58 7.92 21.16
CA LYS A 66 -18.17 7.17 19.96
C LYS A 66 -16.78 6.65 20.10
N THR A 67 -16.69 5.33 20.08
CA THR A 67 -15.42 4.62 19.95
C THR A 67 -14.89 4.83 18.56
N LYS A 68 -13.72 5.44 18.44
CA LYS A 68 -13.04 5.56 17.15
C LYS A 68 -12.01 4.45 17.00
N TYR A 69 -12.00 3.87 15.82
CA TYR A 69 -11.04 2.82 15.46
C TYR A 69 -9.93 3.43 14.63
N SER A 70 -8.71 3.05 14.92
CA SER A 70 -7.53 3.50 14.17
C SER A 70 -6.64 2.32 13.86
N TYR A 71 -6.05 2.38 12.67
CA TYR A 71 -4.97 1.48 12.31
C TYR A 71 -3.67 2.28 12.36
N LEU A 72 -2.67 1.77 13.04
CA LEU A 72 -1.39 2.45 13.20
C LEU A 72 -0.27 1.53 12.75
N LEU A 73 0.77 2.11 12.17
CA LEU A 73 1.97 1.35 11.87
C LEU A 73 2.77 1.13 13.16
N THR A 74 3.21 -0.09 13.35
CA THR A 74 4.20 -0.40 14.39
C THR A 74 5.58 0.03 13.91
N PRO A 75 6.60 0.11 14.78
CA PRO A 75 7.97 0.33 14.32
C PRO A 75 8.40 -0.68 13.26
N LYS A 76 7.99 -1.93 13.41
CA LYS A 76 8.22 -2.97 12.40
C LYS A 76 7.52 -2.64 11.08
N GLY A 77 6.30 -2.11 11.16
CA GLY A 77 5.54 -1.70 9.98
C GLY A 77 6.18 -0.53 9.26
N ILE A 78 6.74 0.42 9.99
CA ILE A 78 7.46 1.56 9.40
C ILE A 78 8.68 1.06 8.63
N ARG A 79 9.44 0.14 9.20
CA ARG A 79 10.60 -0.45 8.54
C ARG A 79 10.20 -1.24 7.30
N GLU A 80 9.11 -1.99 7.39
CA GLU A 80 8.60 -2.77 6.26
C GLU A 80 8.15 -1.85 5.12
N LYS A 81 7.46 -0.77 5.45
CA LYS A 81 7.05 0.24 4.48
C LYS A 81 8.27 0.81 3.74
N SER A 82 9.31 1.18 4.47
CA SER A 82 10.55 1.70 3.88
C SER A 82 11.21 0.68 2.96
N PHE A 83 11.26 -0.57 3.40
CA PHE A 83 11.87 -1.66 2.64
C PHE A 83 11.14 -1.88 1.31
N ILE A 84 9.81 -1.98 1.37
CA ILE A 84 8.98 -2.19 0.17
C ILE A 84 9.07 -0.97 -0.75
N THR A 85 9.09 0.24 -0.17
CA THR A 85 9.21 1.48 -0.95
C THR A 85 10.50 1.50 -1.74
N SER A 86 11.61 1.08 -1.14
CA SER A 86 12.90 1.01 -1.83
C SER A 86 12.84 0.08 -3.05
N LYS A 87 12.28 -1.10 -2.87
CA LYS A 87 12.11 -2.07 -3.96
C LYS A 87 11.20 -1.53 -5.05
N PHE A 88 10.10 -0.93 -4.65
CA PHE A 88 9.12 -0.34 -5.57
C PHE A 88 9.78 0.76 -6.42
N LEU A 89 10.55 1.64 -5.79
CA LEU A 89 11.22 2.73 -6.50
C LEU A 89 12.22 2.22 -7.52
N VAL A 90 13.01 1.21 -7.18
CA VAL A 90 13.95 0.60 -8.13
C VAL A 90 13.21 0.09 -9.36
N ARG A 91 12.12 -0.64 -9.14
CA ARG A 91 11.32 -1.19 -10.24
C ARG A 91 10.70 -0.08 -11.08
N LYS A 92 10.12 0.94 -10.44
CA LYS A 92 9.47 2.05 -11.14
C LYS A 92 10.46 2.88 -11.95
N LYS A 93 11.66 3.09 -11.44
CA LYS A 93 12.70 3.80 -12.17
C LYS A 93 13.15 3.01 -13.41
N GLN A 94 13.24 1.70 -13.28
CA GLN A 94 13.58 0.82 -14.43
C GLN A 94 12.47 0.88 -15.48
N GLU A 95 11.21 0.79 -15.06
CA GLU A 95 10.06 0.91 -15.96
C GLU A 95 10.05 2.27 -16.67
N TYR A 96 10.37 3.33 -15.94
CA TYR A 96 10.44 4.68 -16.48
C TYR A 96 11.51 4.78 -17.57
N GLU A 97 12.71 4.25 -17.33
CA GLU A 97 13.78 4.30 -18.30
C GLU A 97 13.45 3.52 -19.57
N LEU A 98 12.84 2.34 -19.43
CA LEU A 98 12.39 1.55 -20.58
C LEU A 98 11.33 2.28 -21.37
N LEU A 99 10.35 2.88 -20.69
CA LEU A 99 9.27 3.65 -21.33
C LEU A 99 9.82 4.85 -22.07
N LYS A 100 10.76 5.56 -21.45
CA LYS A 100 11.41 6.73 -22.05
C LYS A 100 12.15 6.34 -23.34
N LYS A 101 12.85 5.21 -23.30
CA LYS A 101 13.55 4.71 -24.49
C LYS A 101 12.56 4.34 -25.60
N GLU A 102 11.48 3.66 -25.23
CA GLU A 102 10.43 3.27 -26.18
C GLU A 102 9.81 4.50 -26.86
N ILE A 103 9.51 5.52 -26.10
CA ILE A 103 8.96 6.78 -26.64
C ILE A 103 9.94 7.43 -27.60
N ASN A 104 11.21 7.52 -27.21
CA ASN A 104 12.26 8.10 -28.05
C ASN A 104 12.42 7.35 -29.38
N ASP A 105 12.36 6.02 -29.31
CA ASP A 105 12.48 5.18 -30.51
C ASP A 105 11.28 5.41 -31.43
N LEU A 106 10.08 5.47 -30.87
CA LEU A 106 8.87 5.72 -31.65
C LEU A 106 8.87 7.12 -32.30
N GLU A 107 9.31 8.12 -31.55
CA GLU A 107 9.40 9.49 -32.07
C GLU A 107 10.40 9.57 -33.22
N ARG A 108 11.53 8.86 -33.12
CA ARG A 108 12.54 8.82 -34.15
C ARG A 108 12.00 8.16 -35.41
N ASP A 109 11.26 7.06 -35.27
CA ASP A 109 10.67 6.35 -36.41
C ASP A 109 9.55 7.14 -37.07
N PHE A 110 8.84 7.93 -36.29
CA PHE A 110 7.74 8.75 -36.78
C PHE A 110 8.25 9.99 -37.53
N GLY A 111 9.29 10.61 -37.03
CA GLY A 111 9.86 11.82 -37.54
C GLY A 111 11.00 11.59 -38.49
#